data_421bba9149bfbcf506cb194817021d87
#
_entry.id   421bba9149bfbcf506cb194817021d87
#
_cell.length_a   1.000
_cell.length_b   1.000
_cell.length_c   1.000
_cell.angle_alpha   90.00
_cell.angle_beta   90.00
_cell.angle_gamma   90.00
#
_symmetry.space_group_name_H-M   'P 1'
#
loop_
_entity.id
_entity.type
_entity.pdbx_description
1 polymer ?
#
loop_
_entity_poly.entity_id
_entity_poly.type
_entity_poly.pdbx_seq_one_letter_code
_entity_poly.pdbx_strand_id
1 'polypeptide(L)'
;MLEIEIVYGLADRQVLKGMTVAEGTTVREATLKSGLEVEFPELDLQQAPLGIFGKAVKDETVLRDGDRIEVYRPLLIDPKEARRKRAGQE
;
A
#
# COMPACT_ATOMS: atom_id res chain seq x y z
N MET A 1 7.66 12.91 15.88
CA MET A 1 7.77 12.17 14.64
C MET A 1 7.26 10.75 14.85
N LEU A 2 6.66 10.18 13.83
CA LEU A 2 6.12 8.83 13.90
C LEU A 2 7.06 7.87 13.21
N GLU A 3 7.29 6.71 13.81
CA GLU A 3 8.04 5.63 13.15
C GLU A 3 7.04 4.66 12.59
N ILE A 4 7.11 4.44 11.29
CA ILE A 4 6.19 3.55 10.59
C ILE A 4 6.97 2.61 9.68
N GLU A 5 6.27 1.61 9.17
CA GLU A 5 6.82 0.69 8.19
C GLU A 5 5.93 0.69 6.97
N ILE A 6 6.54 0.40 5.82
CA ILE A 6 5.77 0.21 4.60
C ILE A 6 6.20 -1.11 3.96
N VAL A 7 5.21 -1.90 3.54
CA VAL A 7 5.42 -3.24 2.99
C VAL A 7 4.81 -3.31 1.60
N TYR A 8 5.58 -3.84 0.67
CA TYR A 8 5.09 -4.14 -0.67
C TYR A 8 5.42 -5.60 -0.98
N GLY A 9 4.40 -6.41 -1.20
CA GLY A 9 4.58 -7.82 -1.42
C GLY A 9 4.39 -8.21 -2.87
N LEU A 10 5.31 -9.01 -3.38
CA LEU A 10 5.17 -9.70 -4.65
C LEU A 10 4.91 -11.18 -4.36
N ALA A 11 4.54 -11.92 -5.39
CA ALA A 11 4.24 -13.33 -5.20
C ALA A 11 5.40 -14.10 -4.59
N ASP A 12 6.63 -13.72 -4.92
CA ASP A 12 7.83 -14.45 -4.51
C ASP A 12 8.74 -13.67 -3.58
N ARG A 13 8.39 -12.44 -3.20
CA ARG A 13 9.23 -11.68 -2.27
C ARG A 13 8.45 -10.50 -1.69
N GLN A 14 8.93 -10.02 -0.56
CA GLN A 14 8.40 -8.84 0.10
C GLN A 14 9.50 -7.83 0.32
N VAL A 15 9.13 -6.56 0.26
CA VAL A 15 10.02 -5.46 0.62
C VAL A 15 9.42 -4.75 1.82
N LEU A 16 10.23 -4.55 2.84
CA LEU A 16 9.84 -3.85 4.06
C LEU A 16 10.78 -2.67 4.25
N LYS A 17 10.21 -1.47 4.42
CA LYS A 17 10.99 -0.28 4.68
C LYS A 17 10.48 0.42 5.93
N GLY A 18 11.43 0.86 6.77
CA GLY A 18 11.09 1.73 7.88
C GLY A 18 11.20 3.18 7.45
N MET A 19 10.30 4.02 7.94
CA MET A 19 10.36 5.46 7.68
C MET A 19 9.90 6.24 8.89
N THR A 20 10.35 7.49 8.96
CA THR A 20 9.90 8.43 9.98
C THR A 20 9.15 9.54 9.29
N VAL A 21 7.95 9.85 9.78
CA VAL A 21 7.12 10.89 9.20
C VAL A 21 6.60 11.82 10.30
N ALA A 22 6.18 13.02 9.89
CA ALA A 22 5.61 13.97 10.83
C ALA A 22 4.21 13.54 11.26
N GLU A 23 3.83 13.96 12.45
CA GLU A 23 2.45 13.76 12.92
C GLU A 23 1.49 14.46 11.96
N GLY A 24 0.37 13.82 11.69
CA GLY A 24 -0.59 14.34 10.74
C GLY A 24 -0.37 13.87 9.30
N THR A 25 0.71 13.13 9.05
CA THR A 25 0.95 12.56 7.71
C THR A 25 -0.10 11.51 7.40
N THR A 26 -0.64 11.56 6.18
CA THR A 26 -1.61 10.56 5.76
C THR A 26 -0.89 9.35 5.18
N VAL A 27 -1.66 8.24 5.09
CA VAL A 27 -1.12 6.99 4.57
C VAL A 27 -0.64 7.17 3.12
N ARG A 28 -1.38 7.91 2.31
CA ARG A 28 -0.98 8.15 0.92
C ARG A 28 0.27 9.02 0.84
N GLU A 29 0.36 10.05 1.65
CA GLU A 29 1.54 10.91 1.67
C GLU A 29 2.80 10.13 2.03
N ALA A 30 2.72 9.28 3.03
CA ALA A 30 3.86 8.47 3.43
C ALA A 30 4.26 7.50 2.32
N THR A 31 3.27 6.90 1.67
CA THR A 31 3.52 5.97 0.57
C THR A 31 4.27 6.67 -0.58
N LEU A 32 3.84 7.87 -0.92
CA LEU A 32 4.50 8.63 -2.00
C LEU A 32 5.93 9.01 -1.64
N LYS A 33 6.23 9.16 -0.36
CA LYS A 33 7.57 9.50 0.10
C LYS A 33 8.46 8.28 0.32
N SER A 34 7.92 7.09 0.18
CA SER A 34 8.64 5.86 0.51
C SER A 34 9.76 5.52 -0.46
N GLY A 35 9.68 6.01 -1.68
CA GLY A 35 10.67 5.69 -2.71
C GLY A 35 10.48 4.33 -3.34
N LEU A 36 9.36 3.67 -3.10
CA LEU A 36 9.11 2.35 -3.67
C LEU A 36 9.10 2.37 -5.20
N GLU A 37 8.72 3.48 -5.81
CA GLU A 37 8.71 3.58 -7.26
C GLU A 37 10.12 3.50 -7.86
N VAL A 38 11.14 3.76 -7.07
CA VAL A 38 12.53 3.63 -7.54
C VAL A 38 12.87 2.16 -7.71
N GLU A 39 12.40 1.31 -6.79
CA GLU A 39 12.64 -0.12 -6.85
C GLU A 39 11.64 -0.84 -7.75
N PHE A 40 10.44 -0.31 -7.86
CA PHE A 40 9.36 -0.91 -8.63
C PHE A 40 8.74 0.15 -9.54
N PRO A 41 9.41 0.49 -10.66
CA PRO A 41 8.94 1.58 -11.53
C PRO A 41 7.55 1.37 -12.11
N GLU A 42 7.12 0.12 -12.22
CA GLU A 42 5.79 -0.21 -12.73
C GLU A 42 4.69 0.01 -11.69
N LEU A 43 5.08 0.26 -10.45
CA LEU A 43 4.11 0.45 -9.37
C LEU A 43 3.63 1.90 -9.32
N ASP A 44 2.33 2.09 -9.47
CA ASP A 44 1.74 3.43 -9.39
C ASP A 44 1.33 3.72 -7.96
N LEU A 45 2.20 4.40 -7.22
CA LEU A 45 1.96 4.69 -5.81
C LEU A 45 0.83 5.68 -5.58
N GLN A 46 0.41 6.41 -6.62
CA GLN A 46 -0.70 7.33 -6.50
C GLN A 46 -2.04 6.61 -6.54
N GLN A 47 -2.08 5.45 -7.16
CA GLN A 47 -3.32 4.70 -7.39
C GLN A 47 -3.38 3.39 -6.63
N ALA A 48 -2.26 2.89 -6.14
CA ALA A 48 -2.22 1.58 -5.50
C ALA A 48 -3.11 1.54 -4.28
N PRO A 49 -3.91 0.49 -4.10
CA PRO A 49 -4.70 0.33 -2.88
C PRO A 49 -3.78 0.19 -1.68
N LEU A 50 -4.17 0.78 -0.57
CA LEU A 50 -3.38 0.79 0.66
C LEU A 50 -4.15 0.16 1.81
N GLY A 51 -3.41 -0.42 2.75
CA GLY A 51 -3.99 -0.97 3.96
C GLY A 51 -3.07 -0.74 5.14
N ILE A 52 -3.62 -0.93 6.33
CA ILE A 52 -2.86 -0.92 7.58
C ILE A 52 -3.24 -2.16 8.35
N PHE A 53 -2.25 -2.98 8.68
CA PHE A 53 -2.45 -4.24 9.41
C PHE A 53 -3.57 -5.09 8.82
N GLY A 54 -3.57 -5.26 7.51
CA GLY A 54 -4.50 -6.12 6.82
C GLY A 54 -5.86 -5.51 6.52
N LYS A 55 -6.07 -4.24 6.87
CA LYS A 55 -7.35 -3.56 6.61
C LYS A 55 -7.16 -2.47 5.57
N ALA A 56 -7.99 -2.49 4.54
CA ALA A 56 -7.96 -1.44 3.53
C ALA A 56 -8.30 -0.09 4.16
N VAL A 57 -7.55 0.94 3.80
CA VAL A 57 -7.76 2.29 4.34
C VAL A 57 -7.84 3.29 3.20
N LYS A 58 -8.42 4.44 3.50
CA LYS A 58 -8.52 5.55 2.56
C LYS A 58 -7.23 6.35 2.52
N ASP A 59 -7.02 7.06 1.42
CA ASP A 59 -5.82 7.85 1.21
C ASP A 59 -5.56 8.87 2.32
N GLU A 60 -6.61 9.48 2.83
CA GLU A 60 -6.52 10.52 3.84
C GLU A 60 -6.45 10.01 5.27
N THR A 61 -6.34 8.71 5.45
CA THR A 61 -6.18 8.14 6.79
C THR A 61 -4.89 8.64 7.42
N VAL A 62 -4.99 9.23 8.61
CA VAL A 62 -3.84 9.78 9.32
C VAL A 62 -3.11 8.66 10.04
N LEU A 63 -1.79 8.64 9.90
CA LEU A 63 -0.95 7.60 10.48
C LEU A 63 -0.74 7.81 11.97
N ARG A 64 -0.44 6.71 12.65
CA ARG A 64 -0.03 6.68 14.05
C ARG A 64 1.32 6.02 14.16
N ASP A 65 2.02 6.35 15.24
CA ASP A 65 3.30 5.72 15.50
C ASP A 65 3.15 4.19 15.57
N GLY A 66 4.04 3.51 14.87
CA GLY A 66 4.00 2.05 14.83
C GLY A 66 3.13 1.44 13.75
N ASP A 67 2.48 2.27 12.94
CA ASP A 67 1.64 1.74 11.86
C ASP A 67 2.47 1.04 10.79
N ARG A 68 1.87 0.03 10.18
CA ARG A 68 2.46 -0.67 9.03
C ARG A 68 1.55 -0.48 7.83
N ILE A 69 2.04 0.25 6.84
CA ILE A 69 1.32 0.47 5.58
C ILE A 69 1.58 -0.73 4.67
N GLU A 70 0.51 -1.24 4.08
CA GLU A 70 0.60 -2.31 3.09
C GLU A 70 0.21 -1.74 1.75
N VAL A 71 1.08 -1.91 0.76
CA VAL A 71 0.80 -1.48 -0.60
C VAL A 71 0.40 -2.70 -1.40
N TYR A 72 -0.79 -2.68 -1.97
CA TYR A 72 -1.33 -3.82 -2.70
C TYR A 72 -1.14 -3.62 -4.21
N ARG A 73 -1.02 -4.72 -4.92
CA ARG A 73 -0.97 -4.70 -6.37
C ARG A 73 -2.38 -4.93 -6.90
N PRO A 74 -2.99 -3.93 -7.53
CA PRO A 74 -4.41 -4.04 -7.90
C PRO A 74 -4.72 -5.24 -8.80
N LEU A 75 -3.83 -5.53 -9.74
CA LEU A 75 -4.11 -6.58 -10.70
C LEU A 75 -3.98 -8.00 -10.16
N LEU A 76 -3.18 -8.18 -9.11
CA LEU A 76 -2.89 -9.51 -8.61
C LEU A 76 -3.72 -9.90 -7.40
N ILE A 77 -4.17 -8.92 -6.64
CA ILE A 77 -4.77 -9.19 -5.34
C ILE A 77 -6.15 -8.60 -5.15
N ASP A 78 -6.77 -8.09 -6.22
CA ASP A 78 -8.12 -7.56 -6.13
C ASP A 78 -9.14 -8.68 -6.29
N PRO A 79 -9.67 -9.24 -5.20
CA PRO A 79 -10.63 -10.32 -5.29
C PRO A 79 -11.94 -9.91 -5.95
N LYS A 80 -12.26 -8.63 -5.87
CA LYS A 80 -13.43 -8.08 -6.52
C LYS A 80 -13.31 -8.19 -8.03
N GLU A 81 -12.15 -7.83 -8.54
CA GLU A 81 -11.86 -7.92 -9.96
C GLU A 81 -11.93 -9.35 -10.45
N ALA A 82 -11.33 -10.26 -9.69
CA ALA A 82 -11.34 -11.69 -10.03
C ALA A 82 -12.75 -12.24 -10.08
N ARG A 83 -13.59 -11.87 -9.12
CA ARG A 83 -14.97 -12.33 -9.09
C ARG A 83 -15.77 -11.75 -10.24
N ARG A 84 -15.54 -10.50 -10.57
CA ARG A 84 -16.25 -9.85 -11.66
C ARG A 84 -15.92 -10.52 -13.00
N LYS A 85 -14.65 -10.84 -13.18
CA LYS A 85 -14.24 -11.55 -14.39
C LYS A 85 -14.92 -12.90 -14.53
N ARG A 86 -14.99 -13.64 -13.44
CA ARG A 86 -15.66 -14.93 -13.48
C ARG A 86 -17.13 -14.80 -13.80
N ALA A 87 -17.79 -13.84 -13.17
CA ALA A 87 -19.20 -13.59 -13.43
C ALA A 87 -19.43 -13.21 -14.88
N GLY A 88 -18.52 -12.40 -15.43
CA GLY A 88 -18.62 -11.99 -16.82
C GLY A 88 -18.42 -13.12 -17.82
N GLN A 89 -17.76 -14.17 -17.42
CA GLN A 89 -17.49 -15.32 -18.27
C GLN A 89 -18.67 -16.31 -18.29
N GLU A 90 -19.50 -16.23 -17.31
CA GLU A 90 -20.67 -17.08 -17.23
C GLU A 90 -21.82 -16.52 -18.08
#